data_fd3c4a748671edf025b7e671d2b33411
#
_entry.id   fd3c4a748671edf025b7e671d2b33411
#
_cell.length_a   1.000
_cell.length_b   1.000
_cell.length_c   1.000
_cell.angle_alpha   90.00
_cell.angle_beta   90.00
_cell.angle_gamma   90.00
#
_symmetry.space_group_name_H-M   'P 1'
#
loop_
_entity.id
_entity.type
_entity.pdbx_description
1 polymer ?
#
loop_
_entity_poly.entity_id
_entity_poly.type
_entity_poly.pdbx_seq_one_letter_code
_entity_poly.pdbx_strand_id
1 'polypeptide(L)'
;GYGQQLDKVLHVYGSAYVKQFYDRAFKLEGRFDESRLVYHTLRAYQEVEIGPYRIYPIPAQHGNFEEDCLIFAIQHQEENKALFYVHDSGIPNTRDLLFLSNKGMIFDLVSLDCTGQGQENSGAAHMSLQQNLILIEKMKTFNLVHDETRYIASHFSHNGGLTYEAMKAMSEVHGIVTSYDGMVIEY
;
A
#
# COMPACT_ATOMS: atom_id res chain seq x y z
N GLY A 1 -1.02 -7.32 -29.45
CA GLY A 1 -1.54 -6.74 -28.28
C GLY A 1 -1.82 -7.74 -27.18
N TYR A 2 -1.54 -7.40 -25.95
CA TYR A 2 -1.73 -8.24 -24.75
C TYR A 2 -3.20 -8.66 -24.51
N GLY A 3 -4.17 -8.00 -25.15
CA GLY A 3 -5.61 -8.25 -24.91
C GLY A 3 -6.22 -9.41 -25.69
N GLN A 4 -5.52 -10.03 -26.62
CA GLN A 4 -6.10 -11.07 -27.49
C GLN A 4 -5.90 -12.51 -27.00
N GLN A 5 -5.16 -12.73 -25.93
CA GLN A 5 -4.81 -14.09 -25.43
C GLN A 5 -5.46 -14.48 -24.08
N LEU A 6 -6.23 -13.62 -23.45
CA LEU A 6 -6.85 -13.94 -22.17
C LEU A 6 -8.37 -14.09 -22.35
N ASP A 7 -8.86 -15.32 -22.30
CA ASP A 7 -10.29 -15.62 -22.10
C ASP A 7 -10.79 -15.24 -20.69
N LYS A 8 -10.01 -14.41 -19.98
CA LYS A 8 -10.28 -13.97 -18.61
C LYS A 8 -10.64 -12.49 -18.58
N VAL A 9 -11.62 -12.15 -17.77
CA VAL A 9 -11.94 -10.77 -17.39
C VAL A 9 -10.90 -10.30 -16.36
N LEU A 10 -10.29 -9.14 -16.60
CA LEU A 10 -9.44 -8.47 -15.63
C LEU A 10 -10.30 -7.51 -14.80
N HIS A 11 -10.27 -7.69 -13.49
CA HIS A 11 -10.92 -6.80 -12.54
C HIS A 11 -9.93 -5.79 -11.99
N VAL A 12 -10.25 -4.50 -12.11
CA VAL A 12 -9.46 -3.38 -11.60
C VAL A 12 -10.22 -2.72 -10.47
N TYR A 13 -9.56 -2.50 -9.35
CA TYR A 13 -10.16 -1.92 -8.15
C TYR A 13 -9.46 -0.61 -7.80
N GLY A 14 -10.21 0.44 -7.53
CA GLY A 14 -9.65 1.72 -7.16
C GLY A 14 -10.72 2.75 -6.76
N SER A 15 -10.28 3.94 -6.32
CA SER A 15 -11.20 5.02 -5.92
C SER A 15 -12.02 5.57 -7.09
N ALA A 16 -13.08 6.31 -6.78
CA ALA A 16 -13.84 7.02 -7.79
C ALA A 16 -13.00 8.10 -8.52
N TYR A 17 -12.00 8.64 -7.85
CA TYR A 17 -11.06 9.59 -8.44
C TYR A 17 -10.17 8.91 -9.49
N VAL A 18 -9.57 7.77 -9.15
CA VAL A 18 -8.76 6.96 -10.09
C VAL A 18 -9.58 6.49 -11.29
N LYS A 19 -10.87 6.20 -11.08
CA LYS A 19 -11.77 5.83 -12.18
C LYS A 19 -11.84 6.88 -13.28
N GLN A 20 -11.78 8.16 -12.96
CA GLN A 20 -11.81 9.23 -13.96
C GLN A 20 -10.60 9.18 -14.90
N PHE A 21 -9.41 8.87 -14.36
CA PHE A 21 -8.19 8.67 -15.18
C PHE A 21 -8.25 7.38 -15.97
N TYR A 22 -8.74 6.31 -15.37
CA TYR A 22 -9.00 5.04 -16.03
C TYR A 22 -9.90 5.24 -17.25
N ASP A 23 -11.10 5.83 -17.08
CA ASP A 23 -12.06 6.10 -18.18
C ASP A 23 -11.45 6.99 -19.27
N ARG A 24 -10.64 7.98 -18.87
CA ARG A 24 -9.96 8.88 -19.81
C ARG A 24 -8.89 8.16 -20.62
N ALA A 25 -8.09 7.31 -19.99
CA ALA A 25 -7.05 6.54 -20.66
C ALA A 25 -7.65 5.64 -21.75
N PHE A 26 -8.76 4.94 -21.45
CA PHE A 26 -9.42 4.07 -22.41
C PHE A 26 -10.07 4.82 -23.56
N LYS A 27 -10.62 6.00 -23.34
CA LYS A 27 -11.12 6.86 -24.44
C LYS A 27 -10.04 7.26 -25.43
N LEU A 28 -8.79 7.40 -24.98
CA LEU A 28 -7.65 7.73 -25.83
C LEU A 28 -7.19 6.54 -26.67
N GLU A 29 -7.27 5.32 -26.16
CA GLU A 29 -6.81 4.10 -26.82
C GLU A 29 -7.76 3.65 -27.98
N GLY A 30 -9.02 4.08 -28.00
CA GLY A 30 -9.97 3.90 -29.10
C GLY A 30 -10.40 2.46 -29.41
N ARG A 31 -9.89 1.45 -28.69
CA ARG A 31 -10.17 0.01 -28.89
C ARG A 31 -10.31 -0.73 -27.56
N PHE A 32 -11.20 -0.27 -26.73
CA PHE A 32 -11.42 -0.87 -25.43
C PHE A 32 -12.62 -1.84 -25.44
N ASP A 33 -12.39 -3.05 -24.96
CA ASP A 33 -13.44 -4.05 -24.74
C ASP A 33 -13.83 -4.06 -23.26
N GLU A 34 -14.89 -3.33 -22.91
CA GLU A 34 -15.39 -3.23 -21.54
C GLU A 34 -15.82 -4.58 -20.95
N SER A 35 -16.07 -5.59 -21.79
CA SER A 35 -16.39 -6.94 -21.32
C SER A 35 -15.18 -7.68 -20.73
N ARG A 36 -13.97 -7.24 -21.06
CA ARG A 36 -12.71 -7.87 -20.63
C ARG A 36 -11.98 -7.13 -19.51
N LEU A 37 -12.40 -5.93 -19.20
CA LEU A 37 -11.78 -5.11 -18.17
C LEU A 37 -12.88 -4.38 -17.38
N VAL A 38 -13.12 -4.82 -16.16
CA VAL A 38 -14.20 -4.31 -15.30
C VAL A 38 -13.59 -3.51 -14.15
N TYR A 39 -14.02 -2.26 -14.02
CA TYR A 39 -13.60 -1.40 -12.94
C TYR A 39 -14.58 -1.47 -11.76
N HIS A 40 -14.04 -1.69 -10.56
CA HIS A 40 -14.78 -1.69 -9.31
C HIS A 40 -14.38 -0.48 -8.48
N THR A 41 -15.33 0.40 -8.20
CA THR A 41 -15.09 1.57 -7.36
C THR A 41 -15.02 1.18 -5.90
N LEU A 42 -13.88 1.46 -5.27
CA LEU A 42 -13.66 1.29 -3.84
C LEU A 42 -13.96 2.59 -3.07
N ARG A 43 -14.41 2.43 -1.83
CA ARG A 43 -14.55 3.51 -0.85
C ARG A 43 -13.69 3.21 0.36
N ALA A 44 -13.17 4.23 1.00
CA ALA A 44 -12.45 4.07 2.26
C ALA A 44 -13.33 3.40 3.32
N TYR A 45 -12.69 2.60 4.17
CA TYR A 45 -13.29 1.87 5.31
C TYR A 45 -14.34 0.81 4.97
N GLN A 46 -14.58 0.53 3.68
CA GLN A 46 -15.42 -0.60 3.31
C GLN A 46 -14.67 -1.92 3.50
N GLU A 47 -15.42 -3.00 3.64
CA GLU A 47 -14.91 -4.37 3.56
C GLU A 47 -15.17 -4.92 2.17
N VAL A 48 -14.14 -5.44 1.52
CA VAL A 48 -14.22 -6.01 0.17
C VAL A 48 -13.64 -7.42 0.18
N GLU A 49 -14.38 -8.37 -0.35
CA GLU A 49 -13.88 -9.74 -0.55
C GLU A 49 -13.51 -9.97 -2.01
N ILE A 50 -12.27 -10.44 -2.25
CA ILE A 50 -11.76 -10.76 -3.59
C ILE A 50 -11.06 -12.12 -3.52
N GLY A 51 -11.73 -13.17 -3.96
CA GLY A 51 -11.23 -14.54 -3.79
C GLY A 51 -11.02 -14.87 -2.31
N PRO A 52 -9.84 -15.37 -1.91
CA PRO A 52 -9.54 -15.67 -0.51
C PRO A 52 -9.15 -14.45 0.33
N TYR A 53 -9.16 -13.25 -0.26
CA TYR A 53 -8.70 -12.05 0.40
C TYR A 53 -9.85 -11.19 0.93
N ARG A 54 -9.72 -10.72 2.18
CA ARG A 54 -10.50 -9.64 2.74
C ARG A 54 -9.66 -8.36 2.73
N ILE A 55 -10.19 -7.28 2.18
CA ILE A 55 -9.45 -6.05 1.93
C ILE A 55 -10.19 -4.87 2.57
N TYR A 56 -9.46 -4.04 3.28
CA TYR A 56 -9.93 -2.75 3.79
C TYR A 56 -9.13 -1.63 3.12
N PRO A 57 -9.74 -0.89 2.17
CA PRO A 57 -9.15 0.33 1.65
C PRO A 57 -9.14 1.41 2.74
N ILE A 58 -8.02 2.07 2.91
CA ILE A 58 -7.80 3.14 3.89
C ILE A 58 -7.36 4.39 3.12
N PRO A 59 -7.77 5.62 3.53
CA PRO A 59 -7.30 6.83 2.88
C PRO A 59 -5.78 6.95 2.95
N ALA A 60 -5.14 7.14 1.82
CA ALA A 60 -3.73 7.50 1.79
C ALA A 60 -3.57 9.00 2.15
N GLN A 61 -2.52 9.31 2.88
CA GLN A 61 -2.10 10.71 3.12
C GLN A 61 -1.34 11.21 1.89
N HIS A 62 -2.05 11.23 0.76
CA HIS A 62 -1.50 11.59 -0.55
C HIS A 62 -2.56 12.26 -1.39
N GLY A 63 -2.81 12.95 -2.13
CA GLY A 63 -3.95 13.56 -2.81
C GLY A 63 -4.52 14.78 -2.07
N ASN A 64 -5.50 15.38 -2.68
CA ASN A 64 -6.12 16.62 -2.19
C ASN A 64 -7.36 16.37 -1.31
N PHE A 65 -7.94 15.17 -1.42
CA PHE A 65 -9.15 14.77 -0.70
C PHE A 65 -8.98 13.38 -0.09
N GLU A 66 -9.69 13.10 1.00
CA GLU A 66 -9.54 11.89 1.83
C GLU A 66 -9.70 10.56 1.07
N GLU A 67 -10.48 10.53 -0.02
CA GLU A 67 -10.73 9.29 -0.78
C GLU A 67 -10.09 9.28 -2.17
N ASP A 68 -9.23 10.23 -2.50
CA ASP A 68 -8.59 10.28 -3.82
C ASP A 68 -7.62 9.11 -4.00
N CYS A 69 -6.78 8.87 -3.00
CA CYS A 69 -5.78 7.83 -2.99
C CYS A 69 -6.04 6.85 -1.84
N LEU A 70 -5.75 5.57 -2.07
CA LEU A 70 -6.03 4.50 -1.12
C LEU A 70 -4.77 3.66 -0.87
N ILE A 71 -4.55 3.32 0.39
CA ILE A 71 -3.67 2.24 0.84
C ILE A 71 -4.52 1.06 1.29
N PHE A 72 -3.93 -0.12 1.48
CA PHE A 72 -4.70 -1.34 1.62
C PHE A 72 -4.24 -2.21 2.80
N ALA A 73 -5.18 -2.57 3.67
CA ALA A 73 -5.02 -3.68 4.59
C ALA A 73 -5.64 -4.93 3.96
N ILE A 74 -4.84 -5.98 3.78
CA ILE A 74 -5.20 -7.18 3.03
C ILE A 74 -4.99 -8.39 3.93
N GLN A 75 -6.03 -9.20 4.14
CA GLN A 75 -5.96 -10.44 4.90
C GLN A 75 -6.25 -11.63 3.98
N HIS A 76 -5.37 -12.63 3.96
CA HIS A 76 -5.66 -13.94 3.40
C HIS A 76 -6.44 -14.75 4.43
N GLN A 77 -7.73 -15.02 4.16
CA GLN A 77 -8.65 -15.55 5.16
C GLN A 77 -8.33 -16.98 5.57
N GLU A 78 -7.90 -17.84 4.62
CA GLU A 78 -7.59 -19.25 4.88
C GLU A 78 -6.27 -19.43 5.64
N GLU A 79 -5.25 -18.62 5.32
CA GLU A 79 -3.92 -18.67 5.95
C GLU A 79 -3.84 -17.82 7.21
N ASN A 80 -4.84 -16.97 7.43
CA ASN A 80 -4.87 -15.96 8.49
C ASN A 80 -3.63 -15.06 8.51
N LYS A 81 -3.11 -14.72 7.34
CA LYS A 81 -1.97 -13.84 7.14
C LYS A 81 -2.43 -12.46 6.66
N ALA A 82 -1.79 -11.41 7.13
CA ALA A 82 -2.19 -10.07 6.78
C ALA A 82 -1.02 -9.18 6.36
N LEU A 83 -1.26 -8.40 5.30
CA LEU A 83 -0.38 -7.39 4.74
C LEU A 83 -0.98 -6.00 4.93
N PHE A 84 -0.19 -5.04 5.40
CA PHE A 84 -0.50 -3.62 5.28
C PHE A 84 0.37 -3.00 4.19
N TYR A 85 -0.26 -2.65 3.07
CA TYR A 85 0.40 -2.03 1.92
C TYR A 85 0.24 -0.52 1.99
N VAL A 86 1.31 0.18 2.41
CA VAL A 86 1.33 1.62 2.69
C VAL A 86 2.33 2.30 1.77
N HIS A 87 2.04 2.29 0.46
CA HIS A 87 2.86 2.96 -0.53
C HIS A 87 2.18 4.23 -1.02
N ASP A 88 2.98 5.18 -1.45
CA ASP A 88 2.53 6.48 -1.93
C ASP A 88 1.62 7.17 -0.92
N SER A 89 2.09 7.23 0.32
CA SER A 89 1.36 7.78 1.46
C SER A 89 2.30 8.29 2.54
N GLY A 90 1.90 9.38 3.18
CA GLY A 90 2.40 9.75 4.49
C GLY A 90 1.86 8.83 5.60
N ILE A 91 2.11 9.19 6.85
CA ILE A 91 1.67 8.41 8.02
C ILE A 91 0.14 8.38 8.09
N PRO A 92 -0.52 7.20 8.09
CA PRO A 92 -1.96 7.09 8.28
C PRO A 92 -2.43 7.77 9.57
N ASN A 93 -3.63 8.34 9.53
CA ASN A 93 -4.20 9.02 10.68
C ASN A 93 -4.52 8.06 11.84
N THR A 94 -4.64 8.58 13.04
CA THR A 94 -5.07 7.81 14.22
C THR A 94 -6.43 7.11 13.99
N ARG A 95 -7.36 7.77 13.31
CA ARG A 95 -8.67 7.19 12.93
C ARG A 95 -8.51 5.93 12.07
N ASP A 96 -7.57 5.94 11.14
CA ASP A 96 -7.32 4.84 10.21
C ASP A 96 -6.79 3.61 10.96
N LEU A 97 -5.80 3.82 11.83
CA LEU A 97 -5.22 2.76 12.64
C LEU A 97 -6.24 2.20 13.65
N LEU A 98 -7.05 3.06 14.26
CA LEU A 98 -8.14 2.65 15.17
C LEU A 98 -9.20 1.83 14.42
N PHE A 99 -9.55 2.20 13.18
CA PHE A 99 -10.47 1.42 12.36
C PHE A 99 -9.94 0.00 12.13
N LEU A 100 -8.67 -0.14 11.73
CA LEU A 100 -8.04 -1.44 11.50
C LEU A 100 -7.96 -2.28 12.79
N SER A 101 -7.62 -1.65 13.92
CA SER A 101 -7.62 -2.30 15.24
C SER A 101 -9.01 -2.81 15.62
N ASN A 102 -10.06 -2.01 15.40
CA ASN A 102 -11.45 -2.42 15.65
C ASN A 102 -11.93 -3.56 14.71
N LYS A 103 -11.29 -3.73 13.56
CA LYS A 103 -11.51 -4.86 12.65
C LYS A 103 -10.72 -6.11 13.06
N GLY A 104 -9.92 -6.04 14.12
CA GLY A 104 -9.09 -7.14 14.61
C GLY A 104 -7.91 -7.45 13.68
N MET A 105 -7.47 -6.47 12.86
CA MET A 105 -6.31 -6.66 11.99
C MET A 105 -5.03 -6.73 12.82
N ILE A 106 -4.22 -7.75 12.53
CA ILE A 106 -2.84 -7.90 13.03
C ILE A 106 -2.00 -8.27 11.82
N PHE A 107 -0.99 -7.46 11.51
CA PHE A 107 -0.21 -7.61 10.28
C PHE A 107 1.03 -8.47 10.48
N ASP A 108 1.25 -9.42 9.60
CA ASP A 108 2.48 -10.22 9.49
C ASP A 108 3.54 -9.50 8.65
N LEU A 109 3.08 -8.69 7.69
CA LEU A 109 3.94 -7.91 6.81
C LEU A 109 3.41 -6.47 6.67
N VAL A 110 4.32 -5.50 6.80
CA VAL A 110 4.02 -4.09 6.52
C VAL A 110 4.97 -3.59 5.44
N SER A 111 4.42 -3.20 4.30
CA SER A 111 5.17 -2.61 3.19
C SER A 111 5.02 -1.10 3.24
N LEU A 112 6.12 -0.41 3.52
CA LEU A 112 6.18 1.00 3.89
C LEU A 112 6.65 1.86 2.72
N ASP A 113 5.99 2.99 2.49
CA ASP A 113 6.55 4.08 1.69
C ASP A 113 7.86 4.55 2.33
N CYS A 114 8.89 4.72 1.54
CA CYS A 114 10.16 5.29 1.97
C CYS A 114 10.76 6.22 0.90
N THR A 115 9.90 6.99 0.26
CA THR A 115 10.27 7.97 -0.78
C THR A 115 11.35 8.93 -0.29
N GLY A 116 11.26 9.36 0.96
CA GLY A 116 12.19 10.29 1.60
C GLY A 116 13.49 9.65 2.08
N GLN A 117 13.61 8.31 2.02
CA GLN A 117 14.81 7.58 2.44
C GLN A 117 15.32 8.02 3.83
N GLY A 118 16.57 8.49 3.94
CA GLY A 118 17.22 8.90 5.18
C GLY A 118 16.91 10.35 5.63
N GLN A 119 15.99 11.07 4.98
CA GLN A 119 15.59 12.41 5.40
C GLN A 119 14.90 12.37 6.77
N GLU A 120 15.01 13.44 7.56
CA GLU A 120 14.29 13.54 8.84
C GLU A 120 12.77 13.55 8.64
N ASN A 121 12.31 14.24 7.58
CA ASN A 121 10.90 14.34 7.24
C ASN A 121 10.75 14.53 5.72
N SER A 122 9.92 13.71 5.08
CA SER A 122 9.61 13.80 3.66
C SER A 122 8.27 14.49 3.36
N GLY A 123 7.73 15.22 4.34
CA GLY A 123 6.45 15.91 4.22
C GLY A 123 5.26 15.06 4.65
N ALA A 124 4.06 15.46 4.21
CA ALA A 124 2.82 14.80 4.61
C ALA A 124 2.38 13.69 3.63
N ALA A 125 2.85 13.75 2.38
CA ALA A 125 2.38 12.87 1.30
C ALA A 125 3.20 11.58 1.14
N HIS A 126 4.36 11.52 1.76
CA HIS A 126 5.28 10.36 1.72
C HIS A 126 5.93 10.16 3.08
N MET A 127 6.64 9.05 3.22
CA MET A 127 7.43 8.77 4.43
C MET A 127 8.93 8.70 4.15
N SER A 128 9.71 9.01 5.17
CA SER A 128 11.12 8.71 5.33
C SER A 128 11.29 7.53 6.28
N LEU A 129 12.51 7.03 6.44
CA LEU A 129 12.82 6.00 7.43
C LEU A 129 12.40 6.42 8.85
N GLN A 130 12.65 7.68 9.23
CA GLN A 130 12.23 8.20 10.53
C GLN A 130 10.70 8.19 10.69
N GLN A 131 9.96 8.55 9.65
CA GLN A 131 8.50 8.50 9.67
C GLN A 131 7.96 7.07 9.69
N ASN A 132 8.66 6.12 9.06
CA ASN A 132 8.34 4.69 9.15
C ASN A 132 8.48 4.18 10.59
N LEU A 133 9.52 4.57 11.32
CA LEU A 133 9.68 4.22 12.73
C LEU A 133 8.54 4.78 13.60
N ILE A 134 8.11 6.01 13.33
CA ILE A 134 6.95 6.61 14.01
C ILE A 134 5.67 5.82 13.72
N LEU A 135 5.44 5.41 12.47
CA LEU A 135 4.29 4.59 12.10
C LEU A 135 4.33 3.23 12.81
N ILE A 136 5.46 2.55 12.83
CA ILE A 136 5.62 1.26 13.52
C ILE A 136 5.26 1.37 15.00
N GLU A 137 5.74 2.40 15.70
CA GLU A 137 5.39 2.61 17.12
C GLU A 137 3.90 2.91 17.32
N LYS A 138 3.28 3.66 16.41
CA LYS A 138 1.82 3.84 16.42
C LYS A 138 1.09 2.51 16.22
N MET A 139 1.51 1.69 15.27
CA MET A 139 0.89 0.38 15.00
C MET A 139 0.99 -0.55 16.23
N LYS A 140 2.11 -0.55 16.93
CA LYS A 140 2.26 -1.25 18.23
C LYS A 140 1.25 -0.76 19.26
N THR A 141 1.07 0.56 19.38
CA THR A 141 0.12 1.18 20.31
C THR A 141 -1.32 0.75 20.05
N PHE A 142 -1.68 0.49 18.78
CA PHE A 142 -3.01 0.03 18.39
C PHE A 142 -3.13 -1.51 18.28
N ASN A 143 -2.11 -2.27 18.72
CA ASN A 143 -2.04 -3.74 18.61
C ASN A 143 -2.26 -4.25 17.16
N LEU A 144 -1.73 -3.55 16.18
CA LEU A 144 -1.82 -3.90 14.76
C LEU A 144 -0.68 -4.79 14.28
N VAL A 145 0.33 -5.02 15.11
CA VAL A 145 1.53 -5.80 14.80
C VAL A 145 1.92 -6.68 15.98
N HIS A 146 2.73 -7.69 15.71
CA HIS A 146 3.30 -8.62 16.70
C HIS A 146 4.82 -8.70 16.56
N ASP A 147 5.49 -9.44 17.44
CA ASP A 147 6.97 -9.50 17.50
C ASP A 147 7.61 -10.06 16.21
N GLU A 148 6.88 -10.89 15.47
CA GLU A 148 7.35 -11.51 14.22
C GLU A 148 6.96 -10.70 12.97
N THR A 149 6.26 -9.56 13.12
CA THR A 149 5.88 -8.71 11.99
C THR A 149 7.11 -8.25 11.22
N ARG A 150 7.11 -8.47 9.91
CA ARG A 150 8.17 -8.01 9.01
C ARG A 150 7.84 -6.63 8.44
N TYR A 151 8.86 -5.80 8.34
CA TYR A 151 8.76 -4.45 7.79
C TYR A 151 9.65 -4.34 6.57
N ILE A 152 9.10 -3.81 5.48
CA ILE A 152 9.82 -3.58 4.23
C ILE A 152 9.70 -2.10 3.86
N ALA A 153 10.84 -1.43 3.71
CA ALA A 153 10.89 -0.11 3.08
C ALA A 153 10.94 -0.25 1.56
N SER A 154 10.08 0.45 0.87
CA SER A 154 9.93 0.43 -0.58
C SER A 154 9.54 1.82 -1.11
N HIS A 155 9.15 1.92 -2.38
CA HIS A 155 8.70 3.17 -2.99
C HIS A 155 9.75 4.29 -2.92
N PHE A 156 11.01 3.94 -3.19
CA PHE A 156 12.13 4.89 -3.13
C PHE A 156 12.10 5.88 -4.30
N SER A 157 12.44 7.13 -4.02
CA SER A 157 12.66 8.16 -5.02
C SER A 157 14.15 8.48 -5.14
N HIS A 158 14.62 8.75 -6.37
CA HIS A 158 15.97 9.28 -6.59
C HIS A 158 16.23 10.60 -5.84
N ASN A 159 15.18 11.35 -5.49
CA ASN A 159 15.27 12.56 -4.68
C ASN A 159 15.69 12.31 -3.23
N GLY A 160 15.60 11.08 -2.73
CA GLY A 160 16.09 10.68 -1.41
C GLY A 160 17.62 10.68 -1.31
N GLY A 161 18.31 10.50 -2.44
CA GLY A 161 19.75 10.70 -2.58
C GLY A 161 20.64 9.55 -2.08
N LEU A 162 20.08 8.49 -1.50
CA LEU A 162 20.85 7.34 -1.02
C LEU A 162 20.98 6.24 -2.09
N THR A 163 22.13 5.54 -2.09
CA THR A 163 22.25 4.27 -2.82
C THR A 163 21.52 3.16 -2.07
N TYR A 164 21.30 2.02 -2.73
CA TYR A 164 20.71 0.84 -2.09
C TYR A 164 21.47 0.41 -0.85
N GLU A 165 22.81 0.32 -0.93
CA GLU A 165 23.69 -0.11 0.17
C GLU A 165 23.61 0.85 1.37
N ALA A 166 23.56 2.16 1.11
CA ALA A 166 23.44 3.17 2.15
C ALA A 166 22.07 3.10 2.84
N MET A 167 20.99 2.95 2.06
CA MET A 167 19.65 2.81 2.61
C MET A 167 19.53 1.50 3.41
N LYS A 168 20.05 0.40 2.89
CA LYS A 168 20.08 -0.90 3.56
C LYS A 168 20.80 -0.81 4.90
N ALA A 169 22.00 -0.23 4.95
CA ALA A 169 22.74 -0.07 6.19
C ALA A 169 21.99 0.76 7.24
N MET A 170 21.19 1.76 6.81
CA MET A 170 20.38 2.57 7.71
C MET A 170 19.13 1.84 8.21
N SER A 171 18.46 1.06 7.37
CA SER A 171 17.19 0.40 7.71
C SER A 171 17.37 -0.88 8.52
N GLU A 172 18.41 -1.67 8.24
CA GLU A 172 18.67 -2.96 8.89
C GLU A 172 18.87 -2.84 10.40
N VAL A 173 19.48 -1.76 10.88
CA VAL A 173 19.66 -1.53 12.33
C VAL A 173 18.34 -1.38 13.09
N HIS A 174 17.25 -1.13 12.36
CA HIS A 174 15.89 -1.01 12.87
C HIS A 174 15.02 -2.24 12.56
N GLY A 175 15.60 -3.31 11.98
CA GLY A 175 14.86 -4.50 11.57
C GLY A 175 13.96 -4.28 10.35
N ILE A 176 14.20 -3.22 9.55
CA ILE A 176 13.45 -2.91 8.34
C ILE A 176 14.25 -3.38 7.13
N VAL A 177 13.65 -4.20 6.29
CA VAL A 177 14.25 -4.70 5.05
C VAL A 177 14.15 -3.64 3.96
N THR A 178 15.24 -3.32 3.28
CA THR A 178 15.23 -2.47 2.08
C THR A 178 14.89 -3.32 0.86
N SER A 179 13.82 -2.97 0.15
CA SER A 179 13.41 -3.69 -1.06
C SER A 179 14.31 -3.40 -2.25
N TYR A 180 14.33 -4.34 -3.20
CA TYR A 180 14.96 -4.20 -4.52
C TYR A 180 14.13 -4.90 -5.59
N ASP A 181 14.34 -4.54 -6.85
CA ASP A 181 13.57 -5.09 -7.98
C ASP A 181 13.77 -6.60 -8.10
N GLY A 182 12.67 -7.33 -8.15
CA GLY A 182 12.67 -8.80 -8.19
C GLY A 182 12.78 -9.50 -6.84
N MET A 183 12.76 -8.75 -5.73
CA MET A 183 12.76 -9.32 -4.39
C MET A 183 11.50 -10.16 -4.13
N VAL A 184 11.68 -11.32 -3.53
CA VAL A 184 10.60 -12.19 -3.04
C VAL A 184 10.74 -12.34 -1.53
N ILE A 185 9.65 -12.17 -0.81
CA ILE A 185 9.58 -12.37 0.65
C ILE A 185 8.45 -13.35 0.96
N GLU A 186 8.77 -14.35 1.75
CA GLU A 186 7.79 -15.24 2.38
C GLU A 186 7.52 -14.77 3.81
N TYR A 187 6.26 -14.73 4.26
CA TYR A 187 5.86 -14.24 5.58
C TYR A 187 4.63 -15.01 6.12
#